data_efd57d2b0859814d8c9670d547ce8b72
#
_entry.id   efd57d2b0859814d8c9670d547ce8b72
#
_cell.length_a   1.000
_cell.length_b   1.000
_cell.length_c   1.000
_cell.angle_alpha   90.00
_cell.angle_beta   90.00
_cell.angle_gamma   90.00
#
_symmetry.space_group_name_H-M   'P 1'
#
loop_
_entity.id
_entity.type
_entity.pdbx_description
1 polymer ?
#
loop_
_entity_poly.entity_id
_entity_poly.type
_entity_poly.pdbx_seq_one_letter_code
_entity_poly.pdbx_strand_id
1 'polypeptide(L)'
;MQTSAVPDLAHNHARPVHWLATATAMAAVVAAAGLLQPDHARAGQAGGREAAAPAPEATGVPLPLECAGAPTVVVERATGDLDGDGGPETVVAARCEAGSGTPPSGIYVLARSRTGEPRVVATLLEPARRQSAAGLAVRDGVVTAVLLGYSSPEVPRCCPDERETVKWRWSGGKFAESAEGGGGTGSA
;
A
#
# COMPACT_ATOMS: atom_id res chain seq x y z
N MET A 1 -22.28 57.02 -43.06
CA MET A 1 -21.17 56.29 -42.45
C MET A 1 -21.21 56.59 -40.96
N GLN A 2 -21.73 55.67 -40.15
CA GLN A 2 -21.76 55.82 -38.68
C GLN A 2 -20.51 55.16 -38.11
N THR A 3 -19.62 55.94 -37.53
CA THR A 3 -18.50 55.46 -36.73
C THR A 3 -19.01 55.07 -35.36
N SER A 4 -19.05 53.77 -35.10
CA SER A 4 -19.33 53.24 -33.76
C SER A 4 -18.20 53.63 -32.83
N ALA A 5 -18.49 54.49 -31.86
CA ALA A 5 -17.58 54.78 -30.75
C ALA A 5 -17.50 53.53 -29.85
N VAL A 6 -16.35 52.90 -29.79
CA VAL A 6 -16.05 51.83 -28.85
C VAL A 6 -16.02 52.49 -27.44
N PRO A 7 -16.76 51.98 -26.45
CA PRO A 7 -16.71 52.52 -25.10
C PRO A 7 -15.31 52.35 -24.53
N ASP A 8 -14.71 53.42 -24.11
CA ASP A 8 -13.38 53.44 -23.48
C ASP A 8 -13.49 52.75 -22.12
N LEU A 9 -12.99 51.52 -22.08
CA LEU A 9 -13.01 50.73 -20.84
C LEU A 9 -12.09 51.41 -19.81
N ALA A 10 -12.61 51.66 -18.63
CA ALA A 10 -12.00 52.41 -17.52
C ALA A 10 -10.61 51.87 -17.09
N HIS A 11 -10.12 50.86 -17.70
CA HIS A 11 -8.81 50.25 -17.42
C HIS A 11 -7.64 50.83 -18.22
N ASN A 12 -7.90 51.67 -19.22
CA ASN A 12 -6.84 52.22 -20.05
C ASN A 12 -6.03 53.35 -19.40
N HIS A 13 -6.45 53.80 -18.22
CA HIS A 13 -5.73 54.82 -17.42
C HIS A 13 -5.43 54.31 -16.02
N ALA A 14 -4.71 53.19 -15.94
CA ALA A 14 -4.27 52.57 -14.67
C ALA A 14 -3.27 53.51 -13.95
N ARG A 15 -3.76 54.30 -13.01
CA ARG A 15 -2.91 55.05 -12.08
C ARG A 15 -2.26 54.05 -11.10
N PRO A 16 -1.00 54.29 -10.67
CA PRO A 16 -0.29 53.36 -9.74
C PRO A 16 -1.09 53.09 -8.46
N VAL A 17 -1.94 54.04 -8.03
CA VAL A 17 -2.86 53.89 -6.88
C VAL A 17 -3.88 52.75 -7.07
N HIS A 18 -4.34 52.48 -8.30
CA HIS A 18 -5.28 51.38 -8.57
C HIS A 18 -4.58 50.01 -8.41
N TRP A 19 -3.33 49.91 -8.84
CA TRP A 19 -2.53 48.69 -8.64
C TRP A 19 -2.27 48.38 -7.17
N LEU A 20 -1.98 49.45 -6.38
CA LEU A 20 -1.80 49.29 -4.94
C LEU A 20 -3.10 48.87 -4.25
N ALA A 21 -4.24 49.49 -4.60
CA ALA A 21 -5.53 49.09 -4.04
C ALA A 21 -5.92 47.67 -4.35
N THR A 22 -5.70 47.22 -5.60
CA THR A 22 -5.98 45.84 -6.02
C THR A 22 -5.06 44.85 -5.30
N ALA A 23 -3.76 45.12 -5.21
CA ALA A 23 -2.80 44.27 -4.51
C ALA A 23 -3.14 44.12 -3.02
N THR A 24 -3.53 45.24 -2.36
CA THR A 24 -3.94 45.22 -0.95
C THR A 24 -5.24 44.40 -0.75
N ALA A 25 -6.23 44.57 -1.65
CA ALA A 25 -7.48 43.81 -1.58
C ALA A 25 -7.25 42.31 -1.77
N MET A 26 -6.40 41.92 -2.72
CA MET A 26 -6.05 40.50 -2.91
C MET A 26 -5.29 39.91 -1.71
N ALA A 27 -4.35 40.67 -1.13
CA ALA A 27 -3.63 40.22 0.06
C ALA A 27 -4.57 40.02 1.26
N ALA A 28 -5.56 40.94 1.45
CA ALA A 28 -6.55 40.79 2.50
C ALA A 28 -7.45 39.57 2.32
N VAL A 29 -7.88 39.27 1.10
CA VAL A 29 -8.69 38.07 0.79
C VAL A 29 -7.90 36.80 1.07
N VAL A 30 -6.62 36.74 0.67
CA VAL A 30 -5.76 35.58 0.94
C VAL A 30 -5.54 35.39 2.44
N ALA A 31 -5.29 36.45 3.17
CA ALA A 31 -5.13 36.39 4.62
C ALA A 31 -6.43 35.94 5.32
N ALA A 32 -7.58 36.47 4.91
CA ALA A 32 -8.87 36.05 5.45
C ALA A 32 -9.21 34.59 5.14
N ALA A 33 -8.91 34.10 3.93
CA ALA A 33 -9.07 32.74 3.56
C ALA A 33 -8.18 31.80 4.42
N GLY A 34 -6.95 32.22 4.74
CA GLY A 34 -6.04 31.49 5.61
C GLY A 34 -6.53 31.35 7.05
N LEU A 35 -7.28 32.36 7.56
CA LEU A 35 -7.85 32.31 8.90
C LEU A 35 -9.13 31.47 9.02
N LEU A 36 -9.82 31.26 7.90
CA LEU A 36 -11.07 30.50 7.83
C LEU A 36 -10.86 29.03 7.40
N GLN A 37 -9.62 28.63 7.09
CA GLN A 37 -9.31 27.26 6.73
C GLN A 37 -9.45 26.35 7.98
N PRO A 38 -10.29 25.29 7.93
CA PRO A 38 -10.28 24.24 8.94
C PRO A 38 -8.89 23.61 9.01
N ASP A 39 -8.48 23.12 10.19
CA ASP A 39 -7.15 22.56 10.43
C ASP A 39 -6.75 21.41 9.48
N HIS A 40 -7.72 20.78 8.82
CA HIS A 40 -7.52 19.74 7.81
C HIS A 40 -7.13 20.26 6.40
N ALA A 41 -7.23 21.57 6.16
CA ALA A 41 -6.89 22.17 4.87
C ALA A 41 -5.45 22.70 4.78
N ARG A 42 -4.63 22.49 5.79
CA ARG A 42 -3.19 22.78 5.76
C ARG A 42 -2.39 21.73 4.98
N ALA A 43 -2.88 21.35 3.82
CA ALA A 43 -2.07 20.63 2.85
C ALA A 43 -1.04 21.61 2.26
N GLY A 44 0.20 21.57 2.75
CA GLY A 44 1.31 22.20 2.04
C GLY A 44 2.25 23.12 2.80
N GLN A 45 2.23 23.17 4.13
CA GLN A 45 3.45 23.55 4.82
C GLN A 45 4.22 22.25 5.13
N ALA A 46 5.37 22.10 4.49
CA ALA A 46 6.41 21.15 4.84
C ALA A 46 6.98 21.49 6.23
N GLY A 47 6.13 21.35 7.26
CA GLY A 47 6.57 20.98 8.58
C GLY A 47 7.08 19.55 8.41
N GLY A 48 8.37 19.34 8.63
CA GLY A 48 9.02 18.05 8.42
C GLY A 48 8.16 16.92 8.99
N ARG A 49 7.50 16.18 8.11
CA ARG A 49 7.11 14.82 8.41
C ARG A 49 8.43 14.15 8.68
N GLU A 50 8.70 13.86 9.93
CA GLU A 50 9.78 12.96 10.29
C GLU A 50 9.65 11.79 9.31
N ALA A 51 10.67 11.59 8.46
CA ALA A 51 10.57 10.59 7.41
C ALA A 51 10.24 9.28 8.10
N ALA A 52 9.10 8.68 7.74
CA ALA A 52 8.68 7.43 8.34
C ALA A 52 9.87 6.47 8.33
N ALA A 53 10.12 5.80 9.45
CA ALA A 53 11.23 4.86 9.53
C ALA A 53 11.12 3.86 8.38
N PRO A 54 12.23 3.44 7.76
CA PRO A 54 12.16 2.48 6.67
C PRO A 54 11.50 1.18 7.15
N ALA A 55 10.79 0.48 6.25
CA ALA A 55 10.18 -0.81 6.56
C ALA A 55 11.24 -1.79 7.12
N PRO A 56 10.87 -2.71 8.04
CA PRO A 56 11.81 -3.65 8.63
C PRO A 56 12.42 -4.59 7.57
N GLU A 57 13.71 -4.86 7.68
CA GLU A 57 14.37 -5.84 6.82
C GLU A 57 13.99 -7.26 7.23
N ALA A 58 13.81 -8.14 6.24
CA ALA A 58 13.49 -9.54 6.49
C ALA A 58 14.73 -10.41 6.74
N THR A 59 15.92 -9.90 6.44
CA THR A 59 17.18 -10.62 6.58
C THR A 59 17.46 -10.96 8.05
N GLY A 60 17.70 -12.24 8.33
CA GLY A 60 18.02 -12.71 9.70
C GLY A 60 16.80 -12.85 10.62
N VAL A 61 15.60 -12.54 10.18
CA VAL A 61 14.38 -12.77 10.96
C VAL A 61 14.01 -14.26 10.88
N PRO A 62 13.90 -14.97 12.01
CA PRO A 62 13.43 -16.34 12.00
C PRO A 62 11.96 -16.39 11.60
N LEU A 63 11.70 -16.99 10.43
CA LEU A 63 10.34 -17.23 9.95
C LEU A 63 9.83 -18.58 10.49
N PRO A 64 8.55 -18.70 10.89
CA PRO A 64 7.97 -19.94 11.37
C PRO A 64 7.72 -20.92 10.22
N LEU A 65 8.80 -21.42 9.60
CA LEU A 65 8.80 -22.29 8.45
C LEU A 65 9.79 -23.44 8.71
N GLU A 66 9.28 -24.67 8.81
CA GLU A 66 10.09 -25.86 9.07
C GLU A 66 10.56 -26.47 7.75
N CYS A 67 11.87 -26.36 7.47
CA CYS A 67 12.47 -26.79 6.23
C CYS A 67 13.29 -28.09 6.34
N ALA A 68 13.20 -28.81 7.45
CA ALA A 68 13.92 -30.09 7.66
C ALA A 68 15.42 -30.03 7.29
N GLY A 69 16.08 -28.91 7.61
CA GLY A 69 17.49 -28.65 7.34
C GLY A 69 17.81 -27.96 6.00
N ALA A 70 16.84 -27.79 5.11
CA ALA A 70 17.02 -26.95 3.93
C ALA A 70 16.96 -25.45 4.30
N PRO A 71 17.61 -24.55 3.55
CA PRO A 71 17.50 -23.14 3.77
C PRO A 71 16.08 -22.62 3.54
N THR A 72 15.69 -21.60 4.31
CA THR A 72 14.49 -20.78 4.03
C THR A 72 14.87 -19.65 3.06
N VAL A 73 14.10 -19.49 2.00
CA VAL A 73 14.30 -18.42 1.01
C VAL A 73 13.08 -17.53 0.95
N VAL A 74 13.29 -16.22 1.03
CA VAL A 74 12.28 -15.20 0.74
C VAL A 74 12.20 -15.06 -0.77
N VAL A 75 11.05 -15.35 -1.36
CA VAL A 75 10.83 -15.31 -2.80
C VAL A 75 10.17 -14.02 -3.28
N GLU A 76 9.35 -13.40 -2.43
CA GLU A 76 8.74 -12.11 -2.73
C GLU A 76 8.67 -11.25 -1.47
N ARG A 77 8.67 -9.92 -1.68
CA ARG A 77 8.57 -8.92 -0.62
C ARG A 77 7.70 -7.76 -1.09
N ALA A 78 6.90 -7.24 -0.18
CA ALA A 78 6.16 -6.00 -0.36
C ALA A 78 6.17 -5.21 0.95
N THR A 79 6.04 -3.89 0.87
CA THR A 79 6.04 -3.02 2.05
C THR A 79 4.89 -2.03 2.01
N GLY A 80 4.39 -1.64 3.16
CA GLY A 80 3.37 -0.61 3.30
C GLY A 80 2.87 -0.52 4.73
N ASP A 81 2.19 0.58 5.04
CA ASP A 81 1.51 0.78 6.31
C ASP A 81 0.22 -0.04 6.31
N LEU A 82 0.18 -1.13 7.06
CA LEU A 82 -0.92 -2.10 7.04
C LEU A 82 -1.97 -1.82 8.12
N ASP A 83 -1.58 -1.23 9.24
CA ASP A 83 -2.47 -0.97 10.38
C ASP A 83 -2.85 0.51 10.55
N GLY A 84 -2.23 1.40 9.74
CA GLY A 84 -2.53 2.83 9.70
C GLY A 84 -1.84 3.64 10.79
N ASP A 85 -0.80 3.09 11.42
CA ASP A 85 -0.06 3.77 12.50
C ASP A 85 1.03 4.72 11.98
N GLY A 86 1.27 4.72 10.66
CA GLY A 86 2.28 5.54 9.96
C GLY A 86 3.66 4.87 9.89
N GLY A 87 3.84 3.68 10.48
CA GLY A 87 5.03 2.85 10.36
C GLY A 87 4.83 1.77 9.28
N PRO A 88 5.72 1.64 8.28
CA PRO A 88 5.53 0.61 7.29
C PRO A 88 5.95 -0.77 7.81
N GLU A 89 5.13 -1.78 7.53
CA GLU A 89 5.44 -3.19 7.67
C GLU A 89 6.09 -3.76 6.42
N THR A 90 6.75 -4.91 6.59
CA THR A 90 7.23 -5.74 5.48
C THR A 90 6.46 -7.05 5.45
N VAL A 91 5.89 -7.37 4.30
CA VAL A 91 5.27 -8.66 4.04
C VAL A 91 6.22 -9.48 3.19
N VAL A 92 6.46 -10.73 3.56
CA VAL A 92 7.32 -11.65 2.82
C VAL A 92 6.59 -12.94 2.49
N ALA A 93 6.74 -13.42 1.28
CA ALA A 93 6.47 -14.80 0.93
C ALA A 93 7.78 -15.59 1.00
N ALA A 94 7.80 -16.65 1.78
CA ALA A 94 8.97 -17.47 1.98
C ALA A 94 8.62 -18.94 1.82
N ARG A 95 9.60 -19.73 1.38
CA ARG A 95 9.50 -21.17 1.21
C ARG A 95 10.82 -21.85 1.52
N CYS A 96 10.79 -23.16 1.67
CA CYS A 96 12.02 -23.93 1.73
C CYS A 96 12.69 -23.97 0.36
N GLU A 97 14.01 -23.95 0.34
CA GLU A 97 14.76 -24.22 -0.88
C GLU A 97 14.53 -25.68 -1.30
N ALA A 98 14.24 -25.89 -2.58
CA ALA A 98 14.01 -27.20 -3.15
C ALA A 98 14.70 -27.31 -4.50
N GLY A 99 15.35 -28.43 -4.76
CA GLY A 99 16.01 -28.70 -6.04
C GLY A 99 15.05 -28.91 -7.20
N SER A 100 13.77 -29.17 -6.93
CA SER A 100 12.71 -29.33 -7.93
C SER A 100 11.34 -29.16 -7.29
N GLY A 101 10.35 -28.83 -8.13
CA GLY A 101 8.96 -28.61 -7.70
C GLY A 101 8.74 -27.23 -7.10
N THR A 102 7.50 -27.00 -6.65
CA THR A 102 7.08 -25.75 -6.02
C THR A 102 6.66 -26.03 -4.58
N PRO A 103 7.58 -25.89 -3.60
CA PRO A 103 7.24 -26.14 -2.21
C PRO A 103 6.20 -25.14 -1.71
N PRO A 104 5.39 -25.51 -0.71
CA PRO A 104 4.44 -24.60 -0.08
C PRO A 104 5.12 -23.35 0.44
N SER A 105 4.44 -22.22 0.36
CA SER A 105 4.90 -20.94 0.89
C SER A 105 4.23 -20.63 2.22
N GLY A 106 4.93 -19.87 3.06
CA GLY A 106 4.33 -19.08 4.13
C GLY A 106 4.32 -17.61 3.72
N ILE A 107 3.31 -16.85 4.13
CA ILE A 107 3.29 -15.39 4.02
C ILE A 107 3.29 -14.81 5.43
N TYR A 108 4.27 -13.96 5.71
CA TYR A 108 4.51 -13.41 7.04
C TYR A 108 4.56 -11.89 7.00
N VAL A 109 3.99 -11.26 8.03
CA VAL A 109 4.08 -9.81 8.25
C VAL A 109 5.14 -9.55 9.30
N LEU A 110 6.07 -8.67 8.99
CA LEU A 110 7.13 -8.22 9.86
C LEU A 110 6.89 -6.77 10.25
N ALA A 111 6.96 -6.48 11.53
CA ALA A 111 6.95 -5.13 12.07
C ALA A 111 8.17 -4.91 12.98
N ARG A 112 8.46 -3.65 13.30
CA ARG A 112 9.49 -3.33 14.30
C ARG A 112 8.95 -3.55 15.70
N SER A 113 9.76 -4.15 16.54
CA SER A 113 9.51 -4.19 17.98
C SER A 113 9.71 -2.79 18.59
N ARG A 114 9.34 -2.61 19.86
CA ARG A 114 9.63 -1.37 20.60
C ARG A 114 11.13 -1.05 20.71
N THR A 115 11.98 -2.05 20.56
CA THR A 115 13.46 -1.91 20.55
C THR A 115 13.99 -1.64 19.15
N GLY A 116 13.11 -1.57 18.12
CA GLY A 116 13.48 -1.31 16.72
C GLY A 116 13.82 -2.57 15.92
N GLU A 117 13.92 -3.75 16.55
CA GLU A 117 14.26 -4.99 15.89
C GLU A 117 13.08 -5.54 15.06
N PRO A 118 13.33 -6.09 13.85
CA PRO A 118 12.30 -6.72 13.04
C PRO A 118 11.85 -8.05 13.68
N ARG A 119 10.54 -8.29 13.69
CA ARG A 119 9.95 -9.56 14.15
C ARG A 119 8.71 -9.91 13.34
N VAL A 120 8.39 -11.18 13.26
CA VAL A 120 7.10 -11.64 12.71
C VAL A 120 5.98 -11.27 13.68
N VAL A 121 4.95 -10.61 13.19
CA VAL A 121 3.77 -10.19 13.95
C VAL A 121 2.50 -10.89 13.50
N ALA A 122 2.46 -11.44 12.29
CA ALA A 122 1.35 -12.23 11.79
C ALA A 122 1.80 -13.21 10.72
N THR A 123 1.05 -14.31 10.58
CA THR A 123 1.11 -15.26 9.48
C THR A 123 -0.19 -15.11 8.67
N LEU A 124 -0.08 -14.79 7.39
CA LEU A 124 -1.21 -14.64 6.48
C LEU A 124 -1.50 -15.92 5.72
N LEU A 125 -0.47 -16.66 5.38
CA LEU A 125 -0.56 -17.99 4.77
C LEU A 125 0.28 -18.97 5.57
N GLU A 126 -0.36 -20.00 6.08
CA GLU A 126 0.32 -21.13 6.75
C GLU A 126 0.83 -22.12 5.70
N PRO A 127 2.08 -22.61 5.81
CA PRO A 127 2.62 -23.64 4.88
C PRO A 127 1.79 -24.93 4.86
N ALA A 128 1.10 -25.23 5.96
CA ALA A 128 0.20 -26.38 6.06
C ALA A 128 -0.96 -26.37 5.05
N ARG A 129 -1.32 -25.19 4.50
CA ARG A 129 -2.32 -25.09 3.41
C ARG A 129 -1.83 -25.68 2.09
N ARG A 130 -0.52 -26.00 1.97
CA ARG A 130 0.10 -26.62 0.79
C ARG A 130 -0.04 -25.80 -0.48
N GLN A 131 -0.20 -24.50 -0.36
CA GLN A 131 -0.28 -23.56 -1.47
C GLN A 131 1.05 -22.83 -1.63
N SER A 132 1.35 -22.42 -2.85
CA SER A 132 2.47 -21.53 -3.16
C SER A 132 1.94 -20.11 -3.39
N ALA A 133 2.69 -19.12 -2.97
CA ALA A 133 2.33 -17.72 -3.15
C ALA A 133 3.08 -17.11 -4.34
N ALA A 134 2.39 -16.24 -5.09
CA ALA A 134 2.93 -15.43 -6.17
C ALA A 134 2.23 -14.08 -6.23
N GLY A 135 2.89 -13.08 -6.83
CA GLY A 135 2.30 -11.75 -7.06
C GLY A 135 1.96 -11.00 -5.78
N LEU A 136 2.80 -11.14 -4.75
CA LEU A 136 2.63 -10.46 -3.48
C LEU A 136 2.71 -8.95 -3.65
N ALA A 137 1.72 -8.23 -3.17
CA ALA A 137 1.67 -6.77 -3.23
C ALA A 137 1.00 -6.18 -1.98
N VAL A 138 1.37 -4.94 -1.66
CA VAL A 138 0.70 -4.10 -0.65
C VAL A 138 0.22 -2.83 -1.33
N ARG A 139 -1.07 -2.52 -1.20
CA ARG A 139 -1.66 -1.27 -1.67
C ARG A 139 -2.76 -0.83 -0.71
N ASP A 140 -2.72 0.43 -0.29
CA ASP A 140 -3.75 1.05 0.58
C ASP A 140 -4.06 0.21 1.84
N GLY A 141 -3.02 -0.29 2.51
CA GLY A 141 -3.15 -1.12 3.72
C GLY A 141 -3.71 -2.54 3.46
N VAL A 142 -3.78 -2.97 2.19
CA VAL A 142 -4.23 -4.31 1.81
C VAL A 142 -3.07 -5.11 1.26
N VAL A 143 -2.87 -6.29 1.80
CA VAL A 143 -1.97 -7.31 1.22
C VAL A 143 -2.76 -8.12 0.22
N THR A 144 -2.21 -8.35 -0.97
CA THR A 144 -2.77 -9.23 -1.99
C THR A 144 -1.75 -10.25 -2.42
N ALA A 145 -2.18 -11.46 -2.70
CA ALA A 145 -1.35 -12.50 -3.34
C ALA A 145 -2.21 -13.43 -4.18
N VAL A 146 -1.58 -14.12 -5.11
CA VAL A 146 -2.16 -15.24 -5.83
C VAL A 146 -1.67 -16.52 -5.17
N LEU A 147 -2.60 -17.32 -4.68
CA LEU A 147 -2.33 -18.65 -4.14
C LEU A 147 -2.49 -19.70 -5.24
N LEU A 148 -1.48 -20.55 -5.37
CA LEU A 148 -1.42 -21.63 -6.35
C LEU A 148 -1.50 -22.97 -5.61
N GLY A 149 -2.42 -23.80 -6.03
CA GLY A 149 -2.69 -25.10 -5.44
C GLY A 149 -2.77 -26.22 -6.46
N TYR A 150 -3.16 -27.39 -5.99
CA TYR A 150 -3.31 -28.60 -6.80
C TYR A 150 -4.67 -29.22 -6.50
N SER A 151 -5.48 -29.42 -7.54
CA SER A 151 -6.83 -29.99 -7.40
C SER A 151 -6.81 -31.45 -6.96
N SER A 152 -5.71 -32.16 -7.22
CA SER A 152 -5.54 -33.53 -6.81
C SER A 152 -4.05 -33.94 -6.69
N PRO A 153 -3.72 -35.06 -6.00
CA PRO A 153 -2.36 -35.55 -5.88
C PRO A 153 -1.72 -35.98 -7.21
N GLU A 154 -2.53 -36.24 -8.24
CA GLU A 154 -2.10 -36.68 -9.58
C GLU A 154 -1.57 -35.50 -10.40
N VAL A 155 -1.91 -34.27 -10.04
CA VAL A 155 -1.39 -33.09 -10.73
C VAL A 155 0.12 -32.97 -10.53
N PRO A 156 0.90 -32.83 -11.61
CA PRO A 156 2.36 -32.75 -11.51
C PRO A 156 2.80 -31.58 -10.64
N ARG A 157 3.75 -31.82 -9.74
CA ARG A 157 4.25 -30.80 -8.77
C ARG A 157 4.88 -29.55 -9.39
N CYS A 158 5.21 -29.61 -10.68
CA CYS A 158 5.69 -28.43 -11.42
C CYS A 158 4.58 -27.43 -11.78
N CYS A 159 3.30 -27.90 -11.79
CA CYS A 159 2.29 -27.24 -12.59
C CYS A 159 0.96 -27.14 -11.81
N PRO A 160 0.91 -26.25 -10.80
CA PRO A 160 -0.32 -26.03 -10.05
C PRO A 160 -1.46 -25.63 -10.98
N ASP A 161 -2.62 -26.24 -10.82
CA ASP A 161 -3.81 -26.05 -11.64
C ASP A 161 -4.94 -25.28 -10.92
N GLU A 162 -4.79 -25.03 -9.63
CA GLU A 162 -5.65 -24.13 -8.88
C GLU A 162 -5.01 -22.77 -8.70
N ARG A 163 -5.82 -21.72 -8.82
CA ARG A 163 -5.37 -20.32 -8.67
C ARG A 163 -6.45 -19.49 -8.02
N GLU A 164 -6.10 -18.82 -6.93
CA GLU A 164 -7.00 -17.95 -6.18
C GLU A 164 -6.30 -16.63 -5.85
N THR A 165 -6.97 -15.50 -6.07
CA THR A 165 -6.49 -14.21 -5.59
C THR A 165 -7.08 -13.95 -4.21
N VAL A 166 -6.21 -13.74 -3.23
CA VAL A 166 -6.58 -13.53 -1.84
C VAL A 166 -6.11 -12.17 -1.38
N LYS A 167 -6.90 -11.54 -0.53
CA LYS A 167 -6.62 -10.25 0.09
C LYS A 167 -6.70 -10.37 1.60
N TRP A 168 -5.78 -9.70 2.28
CA TRP A 168 -5.79 -9.56 3.73
C TRP A 168 -5.79 -8.09 4.10
N ARG A 169 -6.70 -7.72 4.99
CA ARG A 169 -6.81 -6.37 5.54
C ARG A 169 -6.75 -6.41 7.06
N TRP A 170 -5.97 -5.51 7.63
CA TRP A 170 -5.97 -5.32 9.08
C TRP A 170 -7.29 -4.72 9.54
N SER A 171 -7.94 -5.34 10.52
CA SER A 171 -9.19 -4.87 11.10
C SER A 171 -9.41 -5.49 12.47
N GLY A 172 -9.73 -4.66 13.45
CA GLY A 172 -10.03 -5.15 14.80
C GLY A 172 -8.92 -5.95 15.47
N GLY A 173 -7.65 -5.59 15.22
CA GLY A 173 -6.48 -6.23 15.83
C GLY A 173 -6.03 -7.54 15.17
N LYS A 174 -6.54 -7.86 13.98
CA LYS A 174 -6.17 -9.04 13.20
C LYS A 174 -6.26 -8.80 11.69
N PHE A 175 -5.60 -9.64 10.92
CA PHE A 175 -5.79 -9.69 9.47
C PHE A 175 -7.03 -10.52 9.13
N ALA A 176 -7.96 -9.92 8.38
CA ALA A 176 -9.11 -10.59 7.82
C ALA A 176 -8.81 -11.01 6.38
N GLU A 177 -8.92 -12.30 6.09
CA GLU A 177 -8.77 -12.87 4.75
C GLU A 177 -10.08 -12.74 3.96
N SER A 178 -9.98 -12.42 2.69
CA SER A 178 -11.09 -12.45 1.73
C SER A 178 -10.57 -12.93 0.37
N ALA A 179 -11.27 -13.87 -0.24
CA ALA A 179 -11.02 -14.29 -1.61
C ALA A 179 -11.70 -13.32 -2.59
N GLU A 180 -11.01 -12.93 -3.68
CA GLU A 180 -11.73 -12.38 -4.81
C GLU A 180 -12.46 -13.54 -5.49
N GLY A 181 -13.81 -13.52 -5.42
CA GLY A 181 -14.63 -14.62 -5.89
C GLY A 181 -14.24 -15.01 -7.32
N GLY A 182 -13.77 -16.22 -7.47
CA GLY A 182 -13.85 -16.93 -8.73
C GLY A 182 -15.33 -16.95 -9.12
N GLY A 183 -15.69 -16.26 -10.21
CA GLY A 183 -17.04 -16.23 -10.71
C GLY A 183 -17.49 -17.67 -11.00
N GLY A 184 -18.22 -18.25 -10.05
CA GLY A 184 -18.97 -19.45 -10.31
C GLY A 184 -19.98 -19.11 -11.41
N THR A 185 -19.72 -19.62 -12.62
CA THR A 185 -20.74 -19.74 -13.64
C THR A 185 -21.83 -20.63 -13.08
N GLY A 186 -22.83 -19.99 -12.46
CA GLY A 186 -24.07 -20.68 -12.14
C GLY A 186 -24.68 -21.16 -13.44
N SER A 187 -24.66 -22.46 -13.63
CA SER A 187 -25.49 -23.12 -14.66
C SER A 187 -26.94 -22.98 -14.23
N ALA A 188 -27.73 -22.34 -15.07
CA ALA A 188 -29.18 -22.40 -15.03
C ALA A 188 -29.67 -23.75 -15.58
#